data_78ef427e75dfd4b25aaeb35996f66b60
#
_entry.id   78ef427e75dfd4b25aaeb35996f66b60
#
_cell.length_a   1.000
_cell.length_b   1.000
_cell.length_c   1.000
_cell.angle_alpha   90.00
_cell.angle_beta   90.00
_cell.angle_gamma   90.00
#
_symmetry.space_group_name_H-M   'P 1'
#
loop_
_entity.id
_entity.type
_entity.pdbx_description
1 polymer ?
#
loop_
_entity_poly.entity_id
_entity_poly.type
_entity_poly.pdbx_seq_one_letter_code
_entity_poly.pdbx_strand_id
1 'polypeptide(L)'
;MKIKNLISCALCGLTLFACSPSGGGKDREMDRFITDLMDRMTLREKLGQLNLPSGGDLVTGSVMNGELSDMIRKQEIGGFFNVKGIQKINALQHLAVEESRLKIPLLVGADVIHGYETIFPIPLALSCSWDTLAVERMARISAIEASADGINWTFSPMVDICRDARWGRIAEGNGEDPYLGSLMAKAYVRGYQGNNMQGNDEILACVKHFALYGASESGRDYNVVDMSCLRMYNEYLAPYKAAVDAGVGSVMSSFNIVDGIPA
;
A
#
# COMPACT_ATOMS: atom_id res chain seq x y z
N MET A 1 -69.99 0.97 48.73
CA MET A 1 -70.07 0.57 47.31
C MET A 1 -68.64 0.66 46.77
N LYS A 2 -68.06 -0.48 46.38
CA LYS A 2 -66.62 -0.62 46.10
C LYS A 2 -66.41 -0.60 44.58
N ILE A 3 -65.54 0.34 44.12
CA ILE A 3 -65.10 0.39 42.74
C ILE A 3 -63.71 -0.34 42.69
N LYS A 4 -63.65 -1.39 41.90
CA LYS A 4 -62.38 -2.11 41.65
C LYS A 4 -61.74 -1.55 40.42
N ASN A 5 -60.53 -1.07 40.60
CA ASN A 5 -59.64 -0.64 39.49
C ASN A 5 -59.04 -1.87 38.80
N LEU A 6 -59.27 -2.02 37.51
CA LEU A 6 -58.50 -2.88 36.62
C LEU A 6 -57.34 -2.03 36.05
N ILE A 7 -56.11 -2.39 36.43
CA ILE A 7 -54.90 -1.88 35.78
C ILE A 7 -54.53 -2.89 34.69
N SER A 8 -54.67 -2.47 33.45
CA SER A 8 -54.20 -3.20 32.28
C SER A 8 -52.72 -2.86 32.01
N CYS A 9 -51.83 -3.77 32.32
CA CYS A 9 -50.42 -3.67 31.92
C CYS A 9 -50.26 -3.93 30.42
N ALA A 10 -50.05 -2.88 29.63
CA ALA A 10 -49.58 -3.01 28.26
C ALA A 10 -48.08 -3.27 28.28
N LEU A 11 -47.71 -4.49 27.95
CA LEU A 11 -46.30 -4.91 27.75
C LEU A 11 -45.86 -4.39 26.38
N CYS A 12 -45.18 -3.22 26.34
CA CYS A 12 -44.46 -2.76 25.14
C CYS A 12 -43.19 -3.64 24.96
N GLY A 13 -43.29 -4.62 24.09
CA GLY A 13 -42.10 -5.34 23.60
C GLY A 13 -41.21 -4.42 22.81
N LEU A 14 -40.09 -3.95 23.40
CA LEU A 14 -38.97 -3.34 22.66
C LEU A 14 -38.27 -4.45 21.89
N THR A 15 -38.57 -4.59 20.61
CA THR A 15 -37.72 -5.30 19.67
C THR A 15 -36.49 -4.46 19.39
N LEU A 16 -35.39 -4.79 20.07
CA LEU A 16 -34.06 -4.30 19.73
C LEU A 16 -33.70 -4.85 18.34
N PHE A 17 -33.89 -4.07 17.31
CA PHE A 17 -33.25 -4.29 16.02
C PHE A 17 -31.75 -4.07 16.24
N ALA A 18 -31.01 -5.15 16.48
CA ALA A 18 -29.57 -5.15 16.35
C ALA A 18 -29.25 -4.94 14.88
N CYS A 19 -28.87 -3.72 14.50
CA CYS A 19 -28.19 -3.47 13.25
C CYS A 19 -26.86 -4.23 13.28
N SER A 20 -26.83 -5.43 12.71
CA SER A 20 -25.57 -6.08 12.38
C SER A 20 -24.94 -5.32 11.21
N PRO A 21 -23.69 -4.85 11.31
CA PRO A 21 -23.03 -4.26 10.17
C PRO A 21 -22.89 -5.32 9.07
N SER A 22 -23.37 -5.00 7.88
CA SER A 22 -23.44 -5.91 6.72
C SER A 22 -22.06 -6.34 6.13
N GLY A 23 -20.95 -6.01 6.79
CA GLY A 23 -19.59 -6.45 6.45
C GLY A 23 -19.19 -7.81 7.05
N GLY A 24 -19.79 -8.23 8.14
CA GLY A 24 -19.32 -9.37 8.93
C GLY A 24 -19.43 -10.77 8.30
N GLY A 25 -19.93 -10.90 7.08
CA GLY A 25 -20.01 -12.19 6.36
C GLY A 25 -18.75 -12.46 5.51
N LYS A 26 -18.39 -11.50 4.67
CA LYS A 26 -17.21 -11.59 3.79
C LYS A 26 -15.89 -11.63 4.58
N ASP A 27 -15.78 -10.83 5.63
CA ASP A 27 -14.59 -10.81 6.49
C ASP A 27 -14.38 -12.17 7.17
N ARG A 28 -15.45 -12.81 7.66
CA ARG A 28 -15.37 -14.14 8.27
C ARG A 28 -15.04 -15.26 7.27
N GLU A 29 -15.46 -15.15 6.03
CA GLU A 29 -15.12 -16.12 4.99
C GLU A 29 -13.65 -15.98 4.59
N MET A 30 -13.17 -14.75 4.41
CA MET A 30 -11.77 -14.46 4.16
C MET A 30 -10.87 -14.93 5.31
N ASP A 31 -11.23 -14.64 6.56
CA ASP A 31 -10.48 -15.09 7.74
C ASP A 31 -10.36 -16.62 7.82
N ARG A 32 -11.44 -17.35 7.52
CA ARG A 32 -11.40 -18.80 7.43
C ARG A 32 -10.46 -19.28 6.35
N PHE A 33 -10.60 -18.73 5.15
CA PHE A 33 -9.75 -19.08 4.02
C PHE A 33 -8.26 -18.88 4.35
N ILE A 34 -7.91 -17.72 4.94
CA ILE A 34 -6.54 -17.41 5.34
C ILE A 34 -6.07 -18.39 6.42
N THR A 35 -6.89 -18.67 7.44
CA THR A 35 -6.56 -19.61 8.51
C THR A 35 -6.31 -21.01 7.96
N ASP A 36 -7.21 -21.53 7.14
CA ASP A 36 -7.10 -22.87 6.53
C ASP A 36 -5.87 -22.96 5.60
N LEU A 37 -5.53 -21.88 4.91
CA LEU A 37 -4.33 -21.81 4.07
C LEU A 37 -3.07 -21.86 4.95
N MET A 38 -3.02 -21.02 5.99
CA MET A 38 -1.87 -20.93 6.90
C MET A 38 -1.64 -22.25 7.67
N ASP A 39 -2.68 -22.98 8.02
CA ASP A 39 -2.56 -24.29 8.69
C ASP A 39 -1.94 -25.36 7.78
N ARG A 40 -2.08 -25.23 6.47
CA ARG A 40 -1.45 -26.10 5.48
C ARG A 40 -0.01 -25.74 5.16
N MET A 41 0.43 -24.51 5.52
CA MET A 41 1.76 -24.00 5.23
C MET A 41 2.81 -24.50 6.20
N THR A 42 3.95 -24.93 5.70
CA THR A 42 5.18 -25.12 6.48
C THR A 42 5.74 -23.77 6.94
N LEU A 43 6.60 -23.79 7.96
CA LEU A 43 7.28 -22.57 8.41
C LEU A 43 8.10 -21.92 7.27
N ARG A 44 8.74 -22.73 6.41
CA ARG A 44 9.52 -22.24 5.26
C ARG A 44 8.64 -21.49 4.26
N GLU A 45 7.46 -22.01 3.97
CA GLU A 45 6.50 -21.36 3.07
C GLU A 45 5.93 -20.09 3.68
N LYS A 46 5.66 -20.07 5.00
CA LYS A 46 5.25 -18.83 5.69
C LYS A 46 6.32 -17.75 5.61
N LEU A 47 7.58 -18.09 5.83
CA LEU A 47 8.70 -17.17 5.66
C LEU A 47 8.88 -16.73 4.20
N GLY A 48 8.65 -17.64 3.26
CA GLY A 48 8.66 -17.34 1.84
C GLY A 48 7.67 -16.23 1.46
N GLN A 49 6.47 -16.22 2.02
CA GLN A 49 5.47 -15.15 1.76
C GLN A 49 5.96 -13.75 2.16
N LEU A 50 6.96 -13.64 3.03
CA LEU A 50 7.57 -12.38 3.45
C LEU A 50 8.76 -11.95 2.58
N ASN A 51 9.16 -12.76 1.62
CA ASN A 51 10.31 -12.51 0.76
C ASN A 51 9.88 -11.92 -0.59
N LEU A 52 10.52 -10.80 -0.97
CA LEU A 52 10.21 -10.03 -2.18
C LEU A 52 11.51 -9.72 -2.94
N PRO A 53 12.05 -10.65 -3.75
CA PRO A 53 13.26 -10.42 -4.52
C PRO A 53 13.04 -9.53 -5.75
N SER A 54 14.11 -8.85 -6.20
CA SER A 54 14.14 -8.13 -7.47
C SER A 54 14.41 -9.06 -8.64
N GLY A 55 13.63 -8.91 -9.72
CA GLY A 55 13.84 -9.64 -10.97
C GLY A 55 14.89 -9.03 -11.89
N GLY A 56 15.33 -7.78 -11.62
CA GLY A 56 16.46 -7.14 -12.29
C GLY A 56 16.23 -6.54 -13.68
N ASP A 57 15.01 -6.52 -14.20
CA ASP A 57 14.71 -5.89 -15.50
C ASP A 57 14.65 -4.34 -15.40
N LEU A 58 14.26 -3.83 -14.25
CA LEU A 58 14.26 -2.41 -13.92
C LEU A 58 15.30 -2.17 -12.82
N VAL A 59 16.13 -1.15 -12.99
CA VAL A 59 17.27 -0.90 -12.08
C VAL A 59 16.83 0.00 -10.93
N THR A 60 16.13 -0.58 -9.95
CA THR A 60 15.90 0.06 -8.66
C THR A 60 16.19 -0.95 -7.54
N GLY A 61 17.06 -0.58 -6.61
CA GLY A 61 17.43 -1.43 -5.47
C GLY A 61 18.42 -2.55 -5.78
N SER A 62 18.58 -3.47 -4.84
CA SER A 62 19.51 -4.59 -4.94
C SER A 62 19.01 -5.67 -5.89
N VAL A 63 19.84 -6.10 -6.83
CA VAL A 63 19.55 -7.21 -7.73
C VAL A 63 20.01 -8.51 -7.06
N MET A 64 19.11 -9.46 -6.84
CA MET A 64 19.46 -10.82 -6.42
C MET A 64 19.61 -11.71 -7.64
N ASN A 65 20.82 -12.27 -7.84
CA ASN A 65 21.10 -13.29 -8.84
C ASN A 65 20.63 -14.66 -8.33
N GLY A 66 19.34 -14.95 -8.46
CA GLY A 66 18.76 -16.25 -8.12
C GLY A 66 17.80 -16.69 -9.22
N GLU A 67 17.63 -18.00 -9.39
CA GLU A 67 16.61 -18.53 -10.29
C GLU A 67 15.22 -18.28 -9.69
N LEU A 68 14.63 -17.14 -10.04
CA LEU A 68 13.31 -16.73 -9.56
C LEU A 68 12.25 -17.84 -9.74
N SER A 69 12.32 -18.57 -10.86
CA SER A 69 11.44 -19.70 -11.15
C SER A 69 11.53 -20.82 -10.11
N ASP A 70 12.73 -21.14 -9.62
CA ASP A 70 12.92 -22.17 -8.60
C ASP A 70 12.40 -21.72 -7.24
N MET A 71 12.61 -20.46 -6.87
CA MET A 71 12.07 -19.88 -5.63
C MET A 71 10.53 -19.90 -5.63
N ILE A 72 9.90 -19.62 -6.78
CA ILE A 72 8.45 -19.69 -6.95
C ILE A 72 7.95 -21.12 -6.73
N ARG A 73 8.52 -22.11 -7.42
CA ARG A 73 8.11 -23.53 -7.28
C ARG A 73 8.24 -24.03 -5.84
N LYS A 74 9.29 -23.58 -5.14
CA LYS A 74 9.57 -23.93 -3.74
C LYS A 74 8.76 -23.09 -2.75
N GLN A 75 8.00 -22.11 -3.21
CA GLN A 75 7.22 -21.17 -2.39
C GLN A 75 8.09 -20.40 -1.39
N GLU A 76 9.26 -19.98 -1.84
CA GLU A 76 10.24 -19.21 -1.04
C GLU A 76 10.07 -17.69 -1.23
N ILE A 77 9.06 -17.25 -2.01
CA ILE A 77 8.71 -15.84 -2.22
C ILE A 77 7.19 -15.65 -2.22
N GLY A 78 6.75 -14.47 -1.75
CA GLY A 78 5.36 -14.03 -1.81
C GLY A 78 5.07 -13.09 -2.98
N GLY A 79 6.12 -12.58 -3.61
CA GLY A 79 6.06 -11.69 -4.75
C GLY A 79 7.45 -11.41 -5.30
N PHE A 80 7.52 -10.58 -6.30
CA PHE A 80 8.78 -10.08 -6.87
C PHE A 80 8.56 -8.66 -7.42
N PHE A 81 9.64 -7.96 -7.70
CA PHE A 81 9.55 -6.62 -8.28
C PHE A 81 10.61 -6.41 -9.36
N ASN A 82 10.47 -5.32 -10.14
CA ASN A 82 11.37 -4.98 -11.24
C ASN A 82 11.45 -6.04 -12.36
N VAL A 83 10.34 -6.68 -12.65
CA VAL A 83 10.15 -7.51 -13.85
C VAL A 83 9.18 -6.78 -14.78
N LYS A 84 9.54 -6.67 -16.06
CA LYS A 84 8.72 -6.03 -17.09
C LYS A 84 8.31 -7.02 -18.16
N GLY A 85 7.11 -6.85 -18.71
CA GLY A 85 6.58 -7.64 -19.81
C GLY A 85 5.55 -8.67 -19.38
N ILE A 86 4.32 -8.51 -19.88
CA ILE A 86 3.16 -9.34 -19.53
C ILE A 86 3.42 -10.85 -19.78
N GLN A 87 4.14 -11.21 -20.84
CA GLN A 87 4.45 -12.62 -21.14
C GLN A 87 5.33 -13.24 -20.06
N LYS A 88 6.35 -12.51 -19.60
CA LYS A 88 7.27 -12.94 -18.54
C LYS A 88 6.57 -13.03 -17.20
N ILE A 89 5.78 -12.00 -16.85
CA ILE A 89 4.99 -11.97 -15.62
C ILE A 89 3.98 -13.11 -15.59
N ASN A 90 3.25 -13.34 -16.68
CA ASN A 90 2.30 -14.45 -16.78
C ASN A 90 2.98 -15.82 -16.66
N ALA A 91 4.16 -16.00 -17.23
CA ALA A 91 4.92 -17.24 -17.07
C ALA A 91 5.29 -17.49 -15.61
N LEU A 92 5.74 -16.45 -14.88
CA LEU A 92 6.06 -16.56 -13.45
C LEU A 92 4.81 -16.81 -12.58
N GLN A 93 3.69 -16.14 -12.88
CA GLN A 93 2.41 -16.41 -12.21
C GLN A 93 1.92 -17.84 -12.47
N HIS A 94 2.08 -18.35 -13.69
CA HIS A 94 1.73 -19.74 -14.03
C HIS A 94 2.51 -20.74 -13.16
N LEU A 95 3.82 -20.53 -12.94
CA LEU A 95 4.59 -21.37 -12.02
C LEU A 95 4.01 -21.36 -10.60
N ALA A 96 3.58 -20.18 -10.12
CA ALA A 96 3.01 -20.04 -8.79
C ALA A 96 1.67 -20.78 -8.64
N VAL A 97 0.76 -20.63 -9.61
CA VAL A 97 -0.62 -21.13 -9.49
C VAL A 97 -0.80 -22.56 -10.02
N GLU A 98 0.08 -23.05 -10.90
CA GLU A 98 -0.04 -24.39 -11.48
C GLU A 98 1.01 -25.37 -10.97
N GLU A 99 2.26 -24.92 -10.80
CA GLU A 99 3.36 -25.81 -10.46
C GLU A 99 3.71 -25.82 -8.96
N SER A 100 3.29 -24.81 -8.18
CA SER A 100 3.55 -24.79 -6.75
C SER A 100 2.51 -25.56 -5.93
N ARG A 101 2.89 -25.99 -4.72
CA ARG A 101 2.03 -26.85 -3.85
C ARG A 101 0.78 -26.13 -3.34
N LEU A 102 0.89 -24.86 -2.96
CA LEU A 102 -0.21 -24.09 -2.34
C LEU A 102 -0.99 -23.23 -3.35
N LYS A 103 -0.46 -23.08 -4.56
CA LYS A 103 -1.11 -22.32 -5.65
C LYS A 103 -1.44 -20.88 -5.31
N ILE A 104 -0.56 -20.23 -4.51
CA ILE A 104 -0.71 -18.84 -4.11
C ILE A 104 -0.18 -17.95 -5.23
N PRO A 105 -1.00 -17.03 -5.81
CA PRO A 105 -0.51 -16.06 -6.79
C PRO A 105 0.44 -15.07 -6.14
N LEU A 106 1.36 -14.51 -6.95
CA LEU A 106 2.42 -13.61 -6.49
C LEU A 106 2.01 -12.15 -6.60
N LEU A 107 2.50 -11.33 -5.66
CA LEU A 107 2.51 -9.89 -5.81
C LEU A 107 3.62 -9.49 -6.80
N VAL A 108 3.29 -8.61 -7.75
CA VAL A 108 4.21 -8.08 -8.76
C VAL A 108 4.35 -6.59 -8.58
N GLY A 109 5.50 -6.18 -8.05
CA GLY A 109 5.77 -4.79 -7.67
C GLY A 109 6.61 -4.02 -8.68
N ALA A 110 6.37 -2.70 -8.77
CA ALA A 110 7.23 -1.76 -9.47
C ALA A 110 7.11 -0.34 -8.90
N ASP A 111 8.15 0.48 -9.12
CA ASP A 111 8.11 1.91 -8.80
C ASP A 111 7.37 2.67 -9.92
N VAL A 112 6.05 2.74 -9.85
CA VAL A 112 5.20 3.51 -10.77
C VAL A 112 4.90 4.86 -10.12
N ILE A 113 5.88 5.77 -10.12
CA ILE A 113 5.83 7.01 -9.32
C ILE A 113 5.17 8.17 -10.08
N HIS A 114 5.52 8.33 -11.35
CA HIS A 114 4.98 9.39 -12.22
C HIS A 114 4.72 8.91 -13.66
N GLY A 115 4.08 7.78 -13.78
CA GLY A 115 3.75 7.11 -15.04
C GLY A 115 4.38 5.72 -15.14
N TYR A 116 3.93 4.96 -16.12
CA TYR A 116 4.47 3.64 -16.46
C TYR A 116 4.97 3.64 -17.91
N GLU A 117 4.09 3.58 -18.91
CA GLU A 117 4.43 3.82 -20.32
C GLU A 117 4.31 5.32 -20.65
N THR A 118 3.26 5.98 -20.19
CA THR A 118 3.11 7.44 -20.30
C THR A 118 3.89 8.12 -19.18
N ILE A 119 4.85 8.97 -19.54
CA ILE A 119 5.67 9.73 -18.60
C ILE A 119 4.95 11.03 -18.24
N PHE A 120 4.66 11.20 -16.96
CA PHE A 120 4.11 12.43 -16.38
C PHE A 120 5.20 13.26 -15.69
N PRO A 121 4.95 14.53 -15.35
CA PRO A 121 5.86 15.30 -14.51
C PRO A 121 6.17 14.60 -13.18
N ILE A 122 7.34 14.83 -12.61
CA ILE A 122 7.73 14.27 -11.31
C ILE A 122 6.77 14.75 -10.21
N PRO A 123 6.60 14.00 -9.10
CA PRO A 123 5.66 14.34 -8.04
C PRO A 123 5.82 15.76 -7.49
N LEU A 124 7.06 16.24 -7.33
CA LEU A 124 7.31 17.60 -6.90
C LEU A 124 6.73 18.65 -7.87
N ALA A 125 6.86 18.43 -9.18
CA ALA A 125 6.28 19.31 -10.20
C ALA A 125 4.75 19.19 -10.25
N LEU A 126 4.19 17.98 -10.11
CA LEU A 126 2.74 17.76 -10.02
C LEU A 126 2.14 18.48 -8.82
N SER A 127 2.80 18.48 -7.66
CA SER A 127 2.32 19.18 -6.48
C SER A 127 2.26 20.70 -6.66
N CYS A 128 3.13 21.27 -7.49
CA CYS A 128 3.11 22.71 -7.85
C CYS A 128 1.84 23.12 -8.60
N SER A 129 1.11 22.19 -9.20
CA SER A 129 -0.17 22.48 -9.86
C SER A 129 -1.31 22.74 -8.88
N TRP A 130 -1.24 22.24 -7.67
CA TRP A 130 -2.32 22.22 -6.66
C TRP A 130 -3.59 21.50 -7.15
N ASP A 131 -3.51 20.79 -8.27
CA ASP A 131 -4.64 20.08 -8.89
C ASP A 131 -4.62 18.60 -8.51
N THR A 132 -5.33 18.29 -7.42
CA THR A 132 -5.45 16.91 -6.92
C THR A 132 -6.20 15.99 -7.87
N LEU A 133 -7.12 16.53 -8.70
CA LEU A 133 -7.84 15.74 -9.70
C LEU A 133 -6.92 15.34 -10.87
N ALA A 134 -6.03 16.23 -11.28
CA ALA A 134 -5.01 15.90 -12.28
C ALA A 134 -4.08 14.79 -11.78
N VAL A 135 -3.66 14.85 -10.50
CA VAL A 135 -2.81 13.82 -9.86
C VAL A 135 -3.55 12.49 -9.76
N GLU A 136 -4.83 12.47 -9.36
CA GLU A 136 -5.64 11.27 -9.29
C GLU A 136 -5.81 10.62 -10.69
N ARG A 137 -6.06 11.43 -11.74
CA ARG A 137 -6.14 10.96 -13.12
C ARG A 137 -4.81 10.40 -13.63
N MET A 138 -3.71 11.05 -13.33
CA MET A 138 -2.36 10.57 -13.65
C MET A 138 -2.11 9.21 -13.03
N ALA A 139 -2.38 9.06 -11.73
CA ALA A 139 -2.22 7.79 -11.01
C ALA A 139 -3.15 6.70 -11.59
N ARG A 140 -4.39 7.06 -11.99
CA ARG A 140 -5.32 6.13 -12.65
C ARG A 140 -4.78 5.62 -14.00
N ILE A 141 -4.26 6.53 -14.85
CA ILE A 141 -3.67 6.16 -16.14
C ILE A 141 -2.46 5.24 -15.91
N SER A 142 -1.59 5.61 -14.97
CA SER A 142 -0.41 4.81 -14.61
C SER A 142 -0.79 3.41 -14.13
N ALA A 143 -1.87 3.27 -13.35
CA ALA A 143 -2.38 1.98 -12.90
C ALA A 143 -2.91 1.13 -14.05
N ILE A 144 -3.67 1.72 -14.98
CA ILE A 144 -4.18 1.02 -16.17
C ILE A 144 -3.03 0.48 -17.01
N GLU A 145 -2.00 1.27 -17.25
CA GLU A 145 -0.84 0.85 -18.03
C GLU A 145 -0.03 -0.22 -17.32
N ALA A 146 0.24 -0.06 -16.02
CA ALA A 146 1.00 -1.01 -15.23
C ALA A 146 0.27 -2.36 -15.09
N SER A 147 -1.04 -2.33 -14.84
CA SER A 147 -1.85 -3.56 -14.73
C SER A 147 -1.94 -4.31 -16.05
N ALA A 148 -1.98 -3.60 -17.18
CA ALA A 148 -1.94 -4.23 -18.51
C ALA A 148 -0.63 -5.00 -18.77
N ASP A 149 0.47 -4.60 -18.12
CA ASP A 149 1.75 -5.32 -18.15
C ASP A 149 1.89 -6.38 -17.04
N GLY A 150 0.85 -6.55 -16.21
CA GLY A 150 0.78 -7.57 -15.16
C GLY A 150 1.29 -7.11 -13.79
N ILE A 151 1.60 -5.84 -13.61
CA ILE A 151 1.96 -5.26 -12.31
C ILE A 151 0.68 -5.03 -11.51
N ASN A 152 0.66 -5.50 -10.27
CA ASN A 152 -0.48 -5.36 -9.37
C ASN A 152 -0.17 -4.60 -8.06
N TRP A 153 1.06 -4.12 -7.90
CA TRP A 153 1.51 -3.37 -6.74
C TRP A 153 2.49 -2.26 -7.13
N THR A 154 2.22 -1.02 -6.74
CA THR A 154 3.16 0.10 -6.94
C THR A 154 3.77 0.55 -5.63
N PHE A 155 5.06 0.95 -5.64
CA PHE A 155 5.73 1.55 -4.49
C PHE A 155 5.56 3.08 -4.50
N SER A 156 4.31 3.52 -4.55
CA SER A 156 3.85 4.91 -4.59
C SER A 156 2.50 5.04 -3.86
N PRO A 157 2.18 6.18 -3.23
CA PRO A 157 2.89 7.44 -3.23
C PRO A 157 4.04 7.54 -2.22
N MET A 158 5.06 8.34 -2.55
CA MET A 158 6.03 8.82 -1.58
C MET A 158 5.49 10.11 -0.95
N VAL A 159 5.33 10.11 0.36
CA VAL A 159 4.69 11.21 1.10
C VAL A 159 5.61 11.86 2.13
N ASP A 160 6.89 11.59 2.04
CA ASP A 160 7.91 12.17 2.91
C ASP A 160 7.91 13.69 2.80
N ILE A 161 7.63 14.37 3.90
CA ILE A 161 7.80 15.83 3.99
C ILE A 161 9.28 16.15 3.97
N CYS A 162 9.71 16.97 3.01
CA CYS A 162 11.10 17.37 2.87
C CYS A 162 11.21 18.89 2.90
N ARG A 163 12.05 19.42 3.80
CA ARG A 163 12.36 20.85 3.95
C ARG A 163 13.80 21.18 3.59
N ASP A 164 14.65 20.17 3.44
CA ASP A 164 16.03 20.35 3.02
C ASP A 164 16.21 19.95 1.55
N ALA A 165 16.35 20.95 0.67
CA ALA A 165 16.49 20.73 -0.76
C ALA A 165 17.77 19.97 -1.17
N ARG A 166 18.69 19.71 -0.24
CA ARG A 166 19.88 18.88 -0.47
C ARG A 166 19.58 17.39 -0.48
N TRP A 167 18.43 16.97 0.07
CA TRP A 167 18.05 15.56 0.06
C TRP A 167 17.81 15.07 -1.37
N GLY A 168 18.54 14.02 -1.77
CA GLY A 168 18.56 13.53 -3.15
C GLY A 168 17.23 12.99 -3.68
N ARG A 169 16.26 12.69 -2.79
CA ARG A 169 14.94 12.14 -3.15
C ARG A 169 13.80 13.16 -3.12
N ILE A 170 14.11 14.45 -2.99
CA ILE A 170 13.08 15.50 -2.95
C ILE A 170 12.16 15.48 -4.18
N ALA A 171 12.67 15.07 -5.32
CA ALA A 171 11.93 15.01 -6.59
C ALA A 171 10.77 13.98 -6.58
N GLU A 172 10.87 12.96 -5.74
CA GLU A 172 9.86 11.89 -5.63
C GLU A 172 8.67 12.29 -4.74
N GLY A 173 8.81 13.33 -3.91
CA GLY A 173 7.82 13.76 -2.92
C GLY A 173 7.00 14.96 -3.38
N ASN A 174 6.10 15.38 -2.49
CA ASN A 174 5.15 16.48 -2.77
C ASN A 174 5.54 17.80 -2.08
N GLY A 175 6.81 17.94 -1.65
CA GLY A 175 7.33 19.15 -1.03
C GLY A 175 7.27 19.17 0.49
N GLU A 176 7.16 20.38 1.06
CA GLU A 176 7.32 20.61 2.50
C GLU A 176 6.02 20.84 3.27
N ASP A 177 4.90 21.05 2.54
CA ASP A 177 3.61 21.36 3.16
C ASP A 177 2.84 20.09 3.52
N PRO A 178 2.54 19.84 4.82
CA PRO A 178 1.84 18.63 5.23
C PRO A 178 0.38 18.58 4.78
N TYR A 179 -0.29 19.72 4.58
CA TYR A 179 -1.67 19.74 4.11
C TYR A 179 -1.76 19.38 2.64
N LEU A 180 -0.96 20.04 1.78
CA LEU A 180 -0.88 19.70 0.36
C LEU A 180 -0.41 18.25 0.17
N GLY A 181 0.64 17.81 0.88
CA GLY A 181 1.12 16.44 0.86
C GLY A 181 0.04 15.43 1.22
N SER A 182 -0.83 15.76 2.20
CA SER A 182 -1.97 14.93 2.59
C SER A 182 -3.05 14.83 1.50
N LEU A 183 -3.32 15.93 0.78
CA LEU A 183 -4.26 15.93 -0.34
C LEU A 183 -3.73 15.12 -1.52
N MET A 184 -2.45 15.28 -1.85
CA MET A 184 -1.78 14.53 -2.91
C MET A 184 -1.72 13.03 -2.59
N ALA A 185 -1.40 12.66 -1.34
CA ALA A 185 -1.41 11.26 -0.90
C ALA A 185 -2.76 10.58 -1.16
N LYS A 186 -3.87 11.24 -0.81
CA LYS A 186 -5.23 10.73 -1.08
C LYS A 186 -5.50 10.59 -2.58
N ALA A 187 -5.07 11.55 -3.39
CA ALA A 187 -5.25 11.54 -4.83
C ALA A 187 -4.51 10.36 -5.48
N TYR A 188 -3.26 10.14 -5.11
CA TYR A 188 -2.48 8.99 -5.59
C TYR A 188 -3.13 7.66 -5.22
N VAL A 189 -3.50 7.48 -3.95
CA VAL A 189 -4.13 6.22 -3.48
C VAL A 189 -5.40 5.92 -4.25
N ARG A 190 -6.30 6.92 -4.39
CA ARG A 190 -7.54 6.76 -5.15
C ARG A 190 -7.29 6.46 -6.62
N GLY A 191 -6.34 7.14 -7.23
CA GLY A 191 -5.99 6.90 -8.62
C GLY A 191 -5.46 5.50 -8.87
N TYR A 192 -4.51 5.01 -8.06
CA TYR A 192 -3.97 3.66 -8.22
C TYR A 192 -4.98 2.57 -7.88
N GLN A 193 -5.68 2.67 -6.76
CA GLN A 193 -6.58 1.63 -6.25
C GLN A 193 -8.01 1.71 -6.78
N GLY A 194 -8.35 2.78 -7.52
CA GLY A 194 -9.63 2.94 -8.17
C GLY A 194 -10.82 2.72 -7.24
N ASN A 195 -11.69 1.78 -7.59
CA ASN A 195 -12.90 1.46 -6.84
C ASN A 195 -12.68 0.27 -5.89
N ASN A 196 -11.82 0.44 -4.88
CA ASN A 196 -11.54 -0.56 -3.85
C ASN A 196 -10.90 -1.86 -4.36
N MET A 197 -10.04 -1.79 -5.35
CA MET A 197 -9.33 -2.96 -5.91
C MET A 197 -10.27 -4.06 -6.44
N GLN A 198 -11.41 -3.67 -7.03
CA GLN A 198 -12.36 -4.61 -7.63
C GLN A 198 -12.21 -4.72 -9.15
N GLY A 199 -11.47 -3.79 -9.76
CA GLY A 199 -11.19 -3.77 -11.18
C GLY A 199 -9.90 -4.50 -11.54
N ASN A 200 -9.81 -4.95 -12.79
CA ASN A 200 -8.59 -5.59 -13.31
C ASN A 200 -7.51 -4.59 -13.72
N ASP A 201 -7.83 -3.31 -13.72
CA ASP A 201 -6.97 -2.19 -14.10
C ASP A 201 -6.51 -1.35 -12.89
N GLU A 202 -6.73 -1.86 -11.69
CA GLU A 202 -6.37 -1.27 -10.40
C GLU A 202 -5.13 -1.96 -9.83
N ILE A 203 -4.26 -1.19 -9.17
CA ILE A 203 -3.05 -1.71 -8.54
C ILE A 203 -2.95 -1.26 -7.09
N LEU A 204 -2.39 -2.11 -6.24
CA LEU A 204 -2.19 -1.81 -4.82
C LEU A 204 -1.22 -0.64 -4.67
N ALA A 205 -1.61 0.38 -3.92
CA ALA A 205 -0.75 1.50 -3.56
C ALA A 205 0.09 1.17 -2.32
N CYS A 206 1.28 1.79 -2.23
CA CYS A 206 2.17 1.66 -1.08
C CYS A 206 2.64 3.04 -0.64
N VAL A 207 2.14 3.51 0.50
CA VAL A 207 2.65 4.77 1.07
C VAL A 207 4.05 4.57 1.65
N LYS A 208 5.00 5.45 1.28
CA LYS A 208 6.40 5.34 1.68
C LYS A 208 7.00 6.70 2.02
N HIS A 209 8.06 6.75 2.83
CA HIS A 209 8.74 5.70 3.59
C HIS A 209 8.47 5.94 5.08
N PHE A 210 7.77 5.05 5.73
CA PHE A 210 7.33 5.24 7.12
C PHE A 210 8.48 4.93 8.10
N ALA A 211 9.06 5.97 8.80
CA ALA A 211 8.61 7.34 8.69
C ALA A 211 9.77 8.33 8.81
N LEU A 212 9.47 9.61 8.50
CA LEU A 212 10.34 10.76 8.69
C LEU A 212 11.58 10.82 7.79
N TYR A 213 11.62 10.02 6.73
CA TYR A 213 12.80 9.87 5.88
C TYR A 213 13.24 11.17 5.20
N GLY A 214 12.29 12.04 4.83
CA GLY A 214 12.59 13.38 4.28
C GLY A 214 13.12 14.41 5.28
N ALA A 215 13.20 14.05 6.56
CA ALA A 215 13.71 14.93 7.64
C ALA A 215 15.15 14.59 8.07
N SER A 216 15.86 13.77 7.29
CA SER A 216 17.23 13.35 7.60
C SER A 216 18.14 14.55 7.83
N GLU A 217 18.97 14.48 8.87
CA GLU A 217 19.89 15.56 9.25
C GLU A 217 20.80 15.97 8.10
N SER A 218 20.91 17.27 7.90
CA SER A 218 21.73 17.91 6.83
C SER A 218 21.29 17.52 5.41
N GLY A 219 20.07 17.00 5.21
CA GLY A 219 19.62 16.49 3.92
C GLY A 219 20.39 15.28 3.41
N ARG A 220 21.10 14.57 4.29
CA ARG A 220 21.87 13.40 3.90
C ARG A 220 20.96 12.18 3.91
N ASP A 221 20.93 11.48 2.80
CA ASP A 221 20.17 10.24 2.66
C ASP A 221 20.63 9.18 3.69
N TYR A 222 19.70 8.38 4.19
CA TYR A 222 19.93 7.37 5.26
C TYR A 222 20.39 7.90 6.61
N ASN A 223 20.44 9.22 6.82
CA ASN A 223 20.92 9.78 8.07
C ASN A 223 19.83 9.73 9.17
N VAL A 224 20.23 10.01 10.40
CA VAL A 224 19.35 10.06 11.57
C VAL A 224 18.36 11.20 11.48
N VAL A 225 17.25 11.05 12.20
CA VAL A 225 16.22 12.08 12.38
C VAL A 225 16.02 12.29 13.87
N ASP A 226 16.04 13.55 14.28
CA ASP A 226 15.66 13.98 15.62
C ASP A 226 14.63 15.10 15.53
N MET A 227 13.50 14.91 16.20
CA MET A 227 12.46 15.94 16.31
C MET A 227 11.51 15.67 17.47
N SER A 228 10.81 16.73 17.92
CA SER A 228 9.78 16.56 18.94
C SER A 228 8.58 15.74 18.42
N CYS A 229 7.95 14.97 19.32
CA CYS A 229 6.71 14.25 19.00
C CYS A 229 5.62 15.16 18.44
N LEU A 230 5.50 16.39 18.98
CA LEU A 230 4.51 17.36 18.49
C LEU A 230 4.70 17.66 17.00
N ARG A 231 5.93 17.94 16.59
CA ARG A 231 6.27 18.20 15.19
C ARG A 231 6.05 16.96 14.32
N MET A 232 6.47 15.81 14.80
CA MET A 232 6.30 14.53 14.11
C MET A 232 4.83 14.27 13.78
N TYR A 233 3.94 14.36 14.77
CA TYR A 233 2.52 14.07 14.56
C TYR A 233 1.79 15.13 13.71
N ASN A 234 2.10 16.42 13.91
CA ASN A 234 1.37 17.48 13.22
C ASN A 234 1.84 17.70 11.78
N GLU A 235 3.09 17.39 11.48
CA GLU A 235 3.68 17.72 10.18
C GLU A 235 4.02 16.45 9.39
N TYR A 236 4.90 15.61 9.92
CA TYR A 236 5.49 14.53 9.15
C TYR A 236 4.61 13.29 9.01
N LEU A 237 3.79 12.97 10.01
CA LEU A 237 2.88 11.82 9.94
C LEU A 237 1.52 12.13 9.31
N ALA A 238 1.18 13.40 9.13
CA ALA A 238 -0.11 13.80 8.57
C ALA A 238 -0.38 13.22 7.15
N PRO A 239 0.56 13.23 6.19
CA PRO A 239 0.35 12.61 4.88
C PRO A 239 0.19 11.09 4.92
N TYR A 240 0.90 10.40 5.83
CA TYR A 240 0.72 8.94 6.02
C TYR A 240 -0.67 8.62 6.54
N LYS A 241 -1.12 9.38 7.56
CA LYS A 241 -2.49 9.24 8.06
C LYS A 241 -3.51 9.47 6.95
N ALA A 242 -3.30 10.47 6.11
CA ALA A 242 -4.18 10.77 4.98
C ALA A 242 -4.24 9.63 3.95
N ALA A 243 -3.11 8.97 3.67
CA ALA A 243 -3.06 7.78 2.81
C ALA A 243 -3.81 6.60 3.44
N VAL A 244 -3.63 6.36 4.74
CA VAL A 244 -4.35 5.30 5.48
C VAL A 244 -5.85 5.58 5.50
N ASP A 245 -6.27 6.81 5.76
CA ASP A 245 -7.68 7.22 5.72
C ASP A 245 -8.29 7.08 4.29
N ALA A 246 -7.47 7.13 3.25
CA ALA A 246 -7.87 6.86 1.86
C ALA A 246 -7.86 5.37 1.50
N GLY A 247 -7.50 4.49 2.43
CA GLY A 247 -7.53 3.05 2.24
C GLY A 247 -6.30 2.47 1.54
N VAL A 248 -5.11 3.10 1.68
CA VAL A 248 -3.88 2.56 1.09
C VAL A 248 -3.64 1.11 1.52
N GLY A 249 -3.33 0.25 0.57
CA GLY A 249 -3.24 -1.19 0.82
C GLY A 249 -1.93 -1.65 1.45
N SER A 250 -0.86 -0.86 1.37
CA SER A 250 0.44 -1.22 1.97
C SER A 250 1.25 0.00 2.41
N VAL A 251 2.20 -0.26 3.30
CA VAL A 251 3.12 0.75 3.85
C VAL A 251 4.55 0.21 3.73
N MET A 252 5.47 1.03 3.26
CA MET A 252 6.90 0.70 3.23
C MET A 252 7.63 1.43 4.34
N SER A 253 8.39 0.69 5.16
CA SER A 253 9.25 1.28 6.20
C SER A 253 10.36 2.12 5.60
N SER A 254 10.86 3.08 6.36
CA SER A 254 11.97 3.95 5.97
C SER A 254 13.34 3.31 6.25
N PHE A 255 14.41 4.03 5.93
CA PHE A 255 15.79 3.57 6.06
C PHE A 255 16.58 4.30 7.17
N ASN A 256 15.97 5.33 7.74
CA ASN A 256 16.64 6.19 8.71
C ASN A 256 16.47 5.68 10.14
N ILE A 257 17.20 6.32 11.05
CA ILE A 257 17.07 6.12 12.48
C ILE A 257 16.25 7.26 13.06
N VAL A 258 15.27 6.97 13.89
CA VAL A 258 14.45 7.95 14.60
C VAL A 258 14.64 7.75 16.08
N ASP A 259 15.06 8.80 16.83
CA ASP A 259 15.29 8.75 18.28
C ASP A 259 16.18 7.55 18.69
N GLY A 260 17.24 7.29 17.91
CA GLY A 260 18.17 6.20 18.15
C GLY A 260 17.68 4.79 17.78
N ILE A 261 16.46 4.66 17.25
CA ILE A 261 15.85 3.37 16.87
C ILE A 261 15.77 3.28 15.33
N PRO A 262 16.32 2.22 14.70
CA PRO A 262 16.11 1.96 13.27
C PRO A 262 14.64 1.80 12.95
N ALA A 263 14.20 2.37 11.80
CA ALA A 263 12.82 2.32 11.34
C ALA A 263 12.41 0.94 10.80
#